data_e6e1bf65cb023bd622815d9431562372
#
_entry.id   e6e1bf65cb023bd622815d9431562372
#
_cell.length_a   1.000
_cell.length_b   1.000
_cell.length_c   1.000
_cell.angle_alpha   90.00
_cell.angle_beta   90.00
_cell.angle_gamma   90.00
#
_symmetry.space_group_name_H-M   'P 1'
#
loop_
_entity.id
_entity.type
_entity.pdbx_description
1 polymer ?
#
loop_
_entity_poly.entity_id
_entity_poly.type
_entity_poly.pdbx_seq_one_letter_code
_entity_poly.pdbx_strand_id
1 'polypeptide(L)'
;KEGNRNPAVVLYKPDWHIGIIGIVASKIVEKYYKPTFLMTYSEETKQFRCSARGVEGLSLYDIISANSELLDGFGGHKLAAGLSFSAEKASFEQVKSALNNTVKEMLNGKELKPFLDVDLQVYPEDINIELVQEISKLKPFGASNPAPVFAIKDLKIKEKKLMGENKDHLRLTVQTGSYEFNCIRWQQGDLPLVAGDMIDVAFHPQINEYNGNTSVQLIVDDIHSEHLKEEAAEPFGLKIYDHRKKTNILPLVNDYVKNSKQNIMIFAESKAVKDLLAPFSNLINKTFTRENVSKCDALMFFDYPADKETFDAII
;
A
#
# COMPACT_ATOMS: atom_id res chain seq x y z
N LYS A 1 1.31 -2.10 12.02
CA LYS A 1 2.48 -1.19 12.14
C LYS A 1 3.83 -1.91 12.25
N GLU A 2 3.92 -3.10 12.80
CA GLU A 2 5.15 -3.91 12.70
C GLU A 2 5.50 -4.27 11.24
N GLY A 3 4.50 -4.50 10.39
CA GLY A 3 4.71 -4.85 8.99
C GLY A 3 5.41 -3.76 8.15
N ASN A 4 5.40 -2.49 8.59
CA ASN A 4 6.05 -1.41 7.84
C ASN A 4 7.56 -1.25 8.17
N ARG A 5 8.03 -1.82 9.28
CA ARG A 5 9.46 -1.82 9.67
C ARG A 5 10.18 -3.09 9.22
N ASN A 6 9.44 -4.17 9.01
CA ASN A 6 9.99 -5.45 8.60
C ASN A 6 10.06 -5.55 7.07
N PRO A 7 11.09 -6.18 6.51
CA PRO A 7 11.25 -6.35 5.08
C PRO A 7 10.24 -7.34 4.47
N ALA A 8 9.66 -8.23 5.30
CA ALA A 8 8.57 -9.12 4.93
C ALA A 8 7.36 -8.96 5.86
N VAL A 9 6.17 -9.26 5.36
CA VAL A 9 4.95 -9.37 6.15
C VAL A 9 4.78 -10.83 6.59
N VAL A 10 4.90 -11.11 7.88
CA VAL A 10 4.74 -12.47 8.44
C VAL A 10 3.67 -12.40 9.52
N LEU A 11 2.51 -12.97 9.24
CA LEU A 11 1.34 -12.92 10.12
C LEU A 11 0.79 -14.32 10.39
N TYR A 12 0.22 -14.48 11.56
CA TYR A 12 -0.40 -15.73 12.01
C TYR A 12 -1.71 -15.45 12.75
N LYS A 13 -2.70 -16.31 12.46
CA LYS A 13 -3.92 -16.43 13.26
C LYS A 13 -4.45 -17.88 13.19
N PRO A 14 -4.80 -18.49 14.33
CA PRO A 14 -5.13 -19.93 14.37
C PRO A 14 -6.41 -20.30 13.61
N ASP A 15 -7.35 -19.38 13.47
CA ASP A 15 -8.66 -19.56 12.85
C ASP A 15 -8.70 -19.18 11.36
N TRP A 16 -7.59 -18.79 10.76
CA TRP A 16 -7.56 -18.52 9.33
C TRP A 16 -7.69 -19.79 8.50
N HIS A 17 -8.56 -19.74 7.50
CA HIS A 17 -8.76 -20.88 6.62
C HIS A 17 -7.63 -21.00 5.60
N ILE A 18 -6.95 -22.17 5.56
CA ILE A 18 -5.77 -22.41 4.71
C ILE A 18 -6.05 -22.16 3.22
N GLY A 19 -7.25 -22.46 2.72
CA GLY A 19 -7.64 -22.24 1.32
C GLY A 19 -7.81 -20.76 0.93
N ILE A 20 -7.85 -19.85 1.89
CA ILE A 20 -8.10 -18.43 1.64
C ILE A 20 -6.84 -17.57 1.83
N ILE A 21 -5.96 -17.96 2.77
CA ILE A 21 -4.78 -17.14 3.11
C ILE A 21 -3.87 -16.85 1.92
N GLY A 22 -3.83 -17.72 0.90
CA GLY A 22 -3.07 -17.46 -0.32
C GLY A 22 -3.59 -16.27 -1.13
N ILE A 23 -4.93 -16.12 -1.21
CA ILE A 23 -5.58 -14.99 -1.88
C ILE A 23 -5.33 -13.69 -1.09
N VAL A 24 -5.47 -13.78 0.23
CA VAL A 24 -5.21 -12.64 1.13
C VAL A 24 -3.74 -12.21 1.07
N ALA A 25 -2.80 -13.17 1.00
CA ALA A 25 -1.38 -12.86 0.84
C ALA A 25 -1.10 -12.11 -0.46
N SER A 26 -1.74 -12.49 -1.58
CA SER A 26 -1.64 -11.74 -2.85
C SER A 26 -2.12 -10.30 -2.70
N LYS A 27 -3.27 -10.07 -2.04
CA LYS A 27 -3.78 -8.71 -1.78
C LYS A 27 -2.87 -7.86 -0.90
N ILE A 28 -2.18 -8.48 0.05
CA ILE A 28 -1.19 -7.79 0.89
C ILE A 28 0.05 -7.43 0.06
N VAL A 29 0.52 -8.34 -0.81
CA VAL A 29 1.62 -8.05 -1.74
C VAL A 29 1.26 -6.90 -2.68
N GLU A 30 0.08 -6.91 -3.29
CA GLU A 30 -0.41 -5.81 -4.15
C GLU A 30 -0.38 -4.47 -3.41
N LYS A 31 -0.77 -4.45 -2.14
CA LYS A 31 -0.88 -3.22 -1.35
C LYS A 31 0.46 -2.70 -0.81
N TYR A 32 1.35 -3.60 -0.37
CA TYR A 32 2.55 -3.20 0.38
C TYR A 32 3.85 -3.51 -0.35
N TYR A 33 3.79 -4.23 -1.46
CA TYR A 33 4.92 -4.71 -2.26
C TYR A 33 6.03 -5.33 -1.41
N LYS A 34 5.65 -6.27 -0.54
CA LYS A 34 6.55 -7.02 0.35
C LYS A 34 6.26 -8.51 0.27
N PRO A 35 7.30 -9.36 0.34
CA PRO A 35 7.09 -10.81 0.52
C PRO A 35 6.17 -11.04 1.72
N THR A 36 5.10 -11.81 1.51
CA THR A 36 4.04 -11.99 2.50
C THR A 36 3.86 -13.47 2.81
N PHE A 37 3.93 -13.81 4.09
CA PHE A 37 3.76 -15.15 4.65
C PHE A 37 2.58 -15.13 5.61
N LEU A 38 1.47 -15.75 5.24
CA LEU A 38 0.31 -15.89 6.10
C LEU A 38 0.21 -17.32 6.62
N MET A 39 0.07 -17.45 7.94
CA MET A 39 0.10 -18.74 8.62
C MET A 39 -1.19 -18.99 9.39
N THR A 40 -1.60 -20.25 9.43
CA THR A 40 -2.64 -20.78 10.31
C THR A 40 -2.10 -21.98 11.07
N TYR A 41 -2.80 -22.43 12.09
CA TYR A 41 -2.43 -23.60 12.88
C TYR A 41 -3.49 -24.69 12.76
N SER A 42 -3.07 -25.91 12.51
CA SER A 42 -3.95 -27.08 12.49
C SER A 42 -3.82 -27.83 13.80
N GLU A 43 -4.87 -27.85 14.59
CA GLU A 43 -4.94 -28.65 15.84
C GLU A 43 -4.85 -30.15 15.56
N GLU A 44 -5.37 -30.58 14.42
CA GLU A 44 -5.36 -32.01 14.02
C GLU A 44 -3.94 -32.50 13.77
N THR A 45 -3.14 -31.73 13.01
CA THR A 45 -1.76 -32.11 12.64
C THR A 45 -0.70 -31.53 13.58
N LYS A 46 -1.08 -30.66 14.52
CA LYS A 46 -0.18 -29.89 15.41
C LYS A 46 0.89 -29.09 14.66
N GLN A 47 0.53 -28.59 13.48
CA GLN A 47 1.44 -27.89 12.58
C GLN A 47 0.92 -26.51 12.19
N PHE A 48 1.86 -25.58 12.07
CA PHE A 48 1.66 -24.35 11.34
C PHE A 48 1.70 -24.64 9.84
N ARG A 49 0.79 -24.04 9.10
CA ARG A 49 0.74 -24.08 7.63
C ARG A 49 0.73 -22.67 7.09
N CYS A 50 1.59 -22.42 6.12
CA CYS A 50 1.77 -21.11 5.51
C CYS A 50 1.45 -21.13 4.03
N SER A 51 0.83 -20.05 3.56
CA SER A 51 0.83 -19.69 2.15
C SER A 51 1.59 -18.37 1.99
N ALA A 52 2.57 -18.36 1.07
CA ALA A 52 3.41 -17.21 0.82
C ALA A 52 3.22 -16.68 -0.59
N ARG A 53 3.34 -15.35 -0.73
CA ARG A 53 3.36 -14.62 -1.99
C ARG A 53 4.55 -13.69 -2.01
N GLY A 54 5.25 -13.67 -3.15
CA GLY A 54 6.48 -12.92 -3.37
C GLY A 54 6.27 -11.66 -4.16
N VAL A 55 7.36 -10.95 -4.33
CA VAL A 55 7.49 -9.77 -5.18
C VAL A 55 8.66 -10.01 -6.15
N GLU A 56 8.64 -9.36 -7.30
CA GLU A 56 9.77 -9.42 -8.20
C GLU A 56 11.06 -8.92 -7.52
N GLY A 57 12.17 -9.53 -7.90
CA GLY A 57 13.48 -9.24 -7.32
C GLY A 57 13.85 -10.10 -6.10
N LEU A 58 12.93 -10.91 -5.55
CA LEU A 58 13.18 -11.87 -4.48
C LEU A 58 12.59 -13.26 -4.82
N SER A 59 13.26 -14.31 -4.44
CA SER A 59 12.78 -15.68 -4.58
C SER A 59 12.26 -16.19 -3.24
N LEU A 60 10.96 -16.45 -3.13
CA LEU A 60 10.38 -17.08 -1.95
C LEU A 60 10.98 -18.45 -1.68
N TYR A 61 11.26 -19.22 -2.73
CA TYR A 61 11.86 -20.53 -2.59
C TYR A 61 13.22 -20.43 -1.89
N ASP A 62 14.07 -19.47 -2.31
CA ASP A 62 15.40 -19.30 -1.71
C ASP A 62 15.31 -18.79 -0.28
N ILE A 63 14.36 -17.86 0.01
CA ILE A 63 14.10 -17.37 1.37
C ILE A 63 13.68 -18.53 2.29
N ILE A 64 12.78 -19.38 1.84
CA ILE A 64 12.27 -20.50 2.63
C ILE A 64 13.34 -21.58 2.78
N SER A 65 14.03 -21.91 1.69
CA SER A 65 15.09 -22.93 1.67
C SER A 65 16.24 -22.60 2.62
N ALA A 66 16.62 -21.30 2.72
CA ALA A 66 17.63 -20.84 3.67
C ALA A 66 17.26 -21.05 5.14
N ASN A 67 15.98 -21.30 5.42
CA ASN A 67 15.44 -21.54 6.76
C ASN A 67 14.90 -22.98 6.94
N SER A 68 15.30 -23.90 6.09
CA SER A 68 14.77 -25.28 6.03
C SER A 68 14.91 -26.06 7.34
N GLU A 69 15.93 -25.76 8.15
CA GLU A 69 16.16 -26.37 9.45
C GLU A 69 15.01 -26.14 10.47
N LEU A 70 14.27 -25.02 10.32
CA LEU A 70 13.12 -24.69 11.16
C LEU A 70 11.81 -25.28 10.64
N LEU A 71 11.82 -25.92 9.46
CA LEU A 71 10.63 -26.34 8.73
C LEU A 71 10.52 -27.87 8.65
N ASP A 72 9.28 -28.38 8.68
CA ASP A 72 9.00 -29.79 8.41
C ASP A 72 8.83 -30.07 6.92
N GLY A 73 8.36 -29.08 6.17
CA GLY A 73 8.21 -29.17 4.73
C GLY A 73 7.98 -27.81 4.08
N PHE A 74 8.41 -27.68 2.83
CA PHE A 74 8.17 -26.50 2.03
C PHE A 74 8.21 -26.82 0.55
N GLY A 75 7.65 -25.93 -0.28
CA GLY A 75 7.68 -26.05 -1.73
C GLY A 75 7.08 -24.83 -2.41
N GLY A 76 7.35 -24.71 -3.71
CA GLY A 76 6.82 -23.61 -4.50
C GLY A 76 7.84 -23.07 -5.50
N HIS A 77 7.60 -21.83 -5.93
CA HIS A 77 8.38 -21.11 -6.93
C HIS A 77 8.78 -19.72 -6.39
N LYS A 78 9.40 -18.91 -7.23
CA LYS A 78 9.88 -17.57 -6.87
C LYS A 78 8.80 -16.69 -6.25
N LEU A 79 7.57 -16.67 -6.80
CA LEU A 79 6.51 -15.74 -6.41
C LEU A 79 5.37 -16.36 -5.61
N ALA A 80 5.31 -17.70 -5.52
CA ALA A 80 4.28 -18.40 -4.74
C ALA A 80 4.88 -19.65 -4.12
N ALA A 81 4.74 -19.79 -2.81
CA ALA A 81 5.29 -20.91 -2.05
C ALA A 81 4.42 -21.24 -0.84
N GLY A 82 4.70 -22.38 -0.25
CA GLY A 82 4.13 -22.82 1.02
C GLY A 82 5.18 -23.42 1.91
N LEU A 83 4.96 -23.40 3.22
CA LEU A 83 5.78 -24.08 4.22
C LEU A 83 4.93 -24.60 5.36
N SER A 84 5.47 -25.57 6.08
CA SER A 84 4.88 -26.09 7.32
C SER A 84 5.95 -26.39 8.36
N PHE A 85 5.60 -26.24 9.62
CA PHE A 85 6.46 -26.60 10.74
C PHE A 85 5.61 -26.95 11.97
N SER A 86 6.13 -27.84 12.81
CA SER A 86 5.52 -28.20 14.08
C SER A 86 5.94 -27.23 15.19
N ALA A 87 5.06 -27.03 16.17
CA ALA A 87 5.35 -26.23 17.35
C ALA A 87 6.49 -26.83 18.23
N GLU A 88 6.78 -28.10 18.05
CA GLU A 88 7.91 -28.78 18.70
C GLU A 88 9.25 -28.40 18.08
N LYS A 89 9.26 -28.14 16.77
CA LYS A 89 10.47 -27.83 16.01
C LYS A 89 10.86 -26.35 16.08
N ALA A 90 9.87 -25.47 15.96
CA ALA A 90 10.08 -24.03 16.03
C ALA A 90 8.82 -23.30 16.52
N SER A 91 9.00 -22.17 17.18
CA SER A 91 7.92 -21.25 17.47
C SER A 91 7.63 -20.34 16.27
N PHE A 92 6.40 -19.79 16.21
CA PHE A 92 6.05 -18.80 15.19
C PHE A 92 7.03 -17.62 15.16
N GLU A 93 7.43 -17.07 16.31
CA GLU A 93 8.34 -15.93 16.40
C GLU A 93 9.76 -16.25 15.91
N GLN A 94 10.24 -17.49 16.11
CA GLN A 94 11.52 -17.92 15.54
C GLN A 94 11.47 -17.94 14.01
N VAL A 95 10.44 -18.55 13.43
CA VAL A 95 10.26 -18.61 11.97
C VAL A 95 10.05 -17.20 11.38
N LYS A 96 9.22 -16.37 12.03
CA LYS A 96 9.01 -14.96 11.61
C LYS A 96 10.30 -14.17 11.60
N SER A 97 11.11 -14.30 12.65
CA SER A 97 12.41 -13.60 12.75
C SER A 97 13.38 -14.09 11.70
N ALA A 98 13.50 -15.39 11.50
CA ALA A 98 14.38 -16.00 10.51
C ALA A 98 14.02 -15.56 9.08
N LEU A 99 12.74 -15.64 8.68
CA LEU A 99 12.27 -15.18 7.38
C LEU A 99 12.58 -13.68 7.15
N ASN A 100 12.32 -12.82 8.15
CA ASN A 100 12.61 -11.40 8.02
C ASN A 100 14.12 -11.11 7.91
N ASN A 101 14.96 -11.83 8.66
CA ASN A 101 16.40 -11.68 8.57
C ASN A 101 16.93 -12.10 7.20
N THR A 102 16.49 -13.23 6.68
CA THR A 102 16.86 -13.71 5.35
C THR A 102 16.46 -12.71 4.25
N VAL A 103 15.23 -12.17 4.32
CA VAL A 103 14.80 -11.13 3.36
C VAL A 103 15.65 -9.88 3.48
N LYS A 104 15.99 -9.45 4.70
CA LYS A 104 16.85 -8.28 4.94
C LYS A 104 18.25 -8.47 4.36
N GLU A 105 18.82 -9.65 4.55
CA GLU A 105 20.13 -10.00 4.00
C GLU A 105 20.13 -10.04 2.47
N MET A 106 19.10 -10.67 1.86
CA MET A 106 18.96 -10.73 0.40
C MET A 106 18.75 -9.35 -0.22
N LEU A 107 18.04 -8.46 0.46
CA LEU A 107 17.86 -7.07 0.02
C LEU A 107 19.16 -6.27 0.09
N ASN A 108 20.06 -6.59 1.01
CA ASN A 108 21.34 -5.91 1.21
C ASN A 108 21.21 -4.37 1.15
N GLY A 109 20.23 -3.83 1.86
CA GLY A 109 19.96 -2.38 1.90
C GLY A 109 19.19 -1.82 0.71
N LYS A 110 18.85 -2.63 -0.30
CA LYS A 110 18.00 -2.21 -1.43
C LYS A 110 16.54 -2.13 -0.99
N GLU A 111 15.85 -1.13 -1.47
CA GLU A 111 14.41 -0.99 -1.27
C GLU A 111 13.67 -1.72 -2.41
N LEU A 112 12.64 -2.47 -2.03
CA LEU A 112 11.71 -3.06 -3.01
C LEU A 112 10.75 -1.97 -3.48
N LYS A 113 10.76 -1.71 -4.77
CA LYS A 113 9.81 -0.80 -5.41
C LYS A 113 9.03 -1.55 -6.48
N PRO A 114 7.71 -1.36 -6.54
CA PRO A 114 6.96 -1.86 -7.67
C PRO A 114 7.48 -1.19 -8.95
N PHE A 115 7.56 -1.95 -10.01
CA PHE A 115 7.87 -1.46 -11.35
C PHE A 115 6.84 -2.01 -12.32
N LEU A 116 6.62 -1.28 -13.38
CA LEU A 116 5.77 -1.66 -14.49
C LEU A 116 6.62 -1.59 -15.77
N ASP A 117 6.74 -2.73 -16.44
CA ASP A 117 7.38 -2.78 -17.75
C ASP A 117 6.47 -2.15 -18.78
N VAL A 118 6.99 -1.17 -19.51
CA VAL A 118 6.30 -0.50 -20.62
C VAL A 118 6.91 -1.01 -21.91
N ASP A 119 6.08 -1.59 -22.76
CA ASP A 119 6.54 -2.14 -24.05
C ASP A 119 6.89 -1.04 -25.05
N LEU A 120 6.10 0.04 -25.08
CA LEU A 120 6.31 1.14 -26.01
C LEU A 120 5.75 2.46 -25.50
N GLN A 121 6.54 3.54 -25.66
CA GLN A 121 6.01 4.91 -25.56
C GLN A 121 5.40 5.29 -26.92
N VAL A 122 4.16 5.77 -26.89
CA VAL A 122 3.38 6.14 -28.08
C VAL A 122 3.12 7.64 -28.13
N TYR A 123 2.82 8.14 -29.33
CA TYR A 123 2.37 9.52 -29.55
C TYR A 123 0.83 9.58 -29.59
N PRO A 124 0.21 10.75 -29.35
CA PRO A 124 -1.25 10.89 -29.35
C PRO A 124 -1.91 10.43 -30.65
N GLU A 125 -1.29 10.68 -31.81
CA GLU A 125 -1.77 10.28 -33.13
C GLU A 125 -1.81 8.77 -33.38
N ASP A 126 -0.99 8.01 -32.64
CA ASP A 126 -0.93 6.55 -32.74
C ASP A 126 -2.11 5.87 -32.03
N ILE A 127 -2.76 6.59 -31.09
CA ILE A 127 -3.82 6.04 -30.26
C ILE A 127 -5.16 6.15 -30.99
N ASN A 128 -5.47 5.15 -31.80
CA ASN A 128 -6.65 5.09 -32.64
C ASN A 128 -7.31 3.68 -32.59
N ILE A 129 -8.43 3.53 -33.27
CA ILE A 129 -9.19 2.28 -33.30
C ILE A 129 -8.40 1.17 -33.99
N GLU A 130 -7.67 1.52 -35.05
CA GLU A 130 -6.83 0.58 -35.79
C GLU A 130 -5.76 -0.03 -34.90
N LEU A 131 -5.09 0.75 -34.06
CA LEU A 131 -4.11 0.22 -33.09
C LEU A 131 -4.77 -0.85 -32.18
N VAL A 132 -5.94 -0.56 -31.62
CA VAL A 132 -6.62 -1.52 -30.72
C VAL A 132 -7.01 -2.80 -31.46
N GLN A 133 -7.43 -2.70 -32.73
CA GLN A 133 -7.74 -3.84 -33.57
C GLN A 133 -6.51 -4.69 -33.86
N GLU A 134 -5.36 -4.08 -34.17
CA GLU A 134 -4.09 -4.79 -34.40
C GLU A 134 -3.63 -5.51 -33.12
N ILE A 135 -3.67 -4.83 -31.96
CA ILE A 135 -3.36 -5.45 -30.66
C ILE A 135 -4.27 -6.65 -30.40
N SER A 136 -5.55 -6.56 -30.80
CA SER A 136 -6.51 -7.64 -30.60
C SER A 136 -6.18 -8.94 -31.34
N LYS A 137 -5.37 -8.86 -32.40
CA LYS A 137 -4.86 -10.04 -33.12
C LYS A 137 -3.84 -10.86 -32.33
N LEU A 138 -3.23 -10.27 -31.29
CA LEU A 138 -2.27 -10.93 -30.39
C LEU A 138 -2.95 -11.77 -29.30
N LYS A 139 -4.27 -11.70 -29.17
CA LYS A 139 -5.07 -12.47 -28.19
C LYS A 139 -5.00 -13.98 -28.46
N PRO A 140 -5.17 -14.84 -27.42
CA PRO A 140 -5.53 -14.50 -26.03
C PRO A 140 -4.34 -14.06 -25.18
N PHE A 141 -4.56 -13.04 -24.35
CA PHE A 141 -3.58 -12.59 -23.38
C PHE A 141 -3.62 -13.41 -22.09
N GLY A 142 -2.49 -13.54 -21.40
CA GLY A 142 -2.35 -14.28 -20.16
C GLY A 142 -0.89 -14.30 -19.68
N ALA A 143 -0.57 -15.15 -18.72
CA ALA A 143 0.73 -15.16 -18.03
C ALA A 143 1.95 -15.29 -18.95
N SER A 144 1.84 -16.07 -20.05
CA SER A 144 2.92 -16.27 -21.04
C SER A 144 2.80 -15.38 -22.29
N ASN A 145 1.73 -14.58 -22.36
CA ASN A 145 1.49 -13.62 -23.43
C ASN A 145 0.75 -12.42 -22.82
N PRO A 146 1.43 -11.56 -22.07
CA PRO A 146 0.80 -10.41 -21.43
C PRO A 146 0.27 -9.43 -22.47
N ALA A 147 -0.78 -8.70 -22.13
CA ALA A 147 -1.24 -7.61 -22.97
C ALA A 147 -0.17 -6.51 -22.98
N PRO A 148 0.11 -5.90 -24.14
CA PRO A 148 1.13 -4.85 -24.22
C PRO A 148 0.73 -3.62 -23.43
N VAL A 149 1.68 -3.07 -22.68
CA VAL A 149 1.55 -1.85 -21.90
C VAL A 149 2.17 -0.69 -22.70
N PHE A 150 1.39 0.34 -22.93
CA PHE A 150 1.84 1.56 -23.60
C PHE A 150 2.03 2.69 -22.60
N ALA A 151 2.93 3.64 -22.90
CA ALA A 151 3.05 4.88 -22.15
C ALA A 151 2.82 6.09 -23.04
N ILE A 152 2.15 7.09 -22.51
CA ILE A 152 2.05 8.42 -23.09
C ILE A 152 2.39 9.47 -22.04
N LYS A 153 3.11 10.52 -22.43
CA LYS A 153 3.62 11.56 -21.55
C LYS A 153 2.94 12.90 -21.78
N ASP A 154 3.16 13.78 -20.81
CA ASP A 154 2.77 15.21 -20.90
C ASP A 154 1.27 15.43 -21.15
N LEU A 155 0.44 14.65 -20.45
CA LEU A 155 -1.00 14.78 -20.49
C LEU A 155 -1.48 15.77 -19.42
N LYS A 156 -2.24 16.79 -19.82
CA LYS A 156 -2.88 17.71 -18.88
C LYS A 156 -4.25 17.22 -18.49
N ILE A 157 -4.51 17.09 -17.19
CA ILE A 157 -5.84 16.74 -16.68
C ILE A 157 -6.80 17.92 -16.90
N LYS A 158 -7.87 17.70 -17.64
CA LYS A 158 -8.99 18.63 -17.82
C LYS A 158 -10.08 18.44 -16.78
N GLU A 159 -10.43 17.19 -16.54
CA GLU A 159 -11.50 16.80 -15.60
C GLU A 159 -11.13 15.54 -14.85
N LYS A 160 -11.48 15.52 -13.56
CA LYS A 160 -11.43 14.34 -12.68
C LYS A 160 -12.84 13.99 -12.23
N LYS A 161 -13.23 12.75 -12.42
CA LYS A 161 -14.53 12.22 -11.99
C LYS A 161 -14.37 10.87 -11.30
N LEU A 162 -15.00 10.75 -10.14
CA LEU A 162 -15.09 9.47 -9.44
C LEU A 162 -16.27 8.66 -9.97
N MET A 163 -16.09 7.35 -10.13
CA MET A 163 -17.08 6.42 -10.63
C MET A 163 -17.25 5.25 -9.65
N GLY A 164 -18.36 4.50 -9.84
CA GLY A 164 -18.75 3.41 -8.96
C GLY A 164 -19.63 3.89 -7.81
N GLU A 165 -20.36 2.97 -7.20
CA GLU A 165 -21.26 3.25 -6.08
C GLU A 165 -20.50 3.81 -4.87
N ASN A 166 -19.31 3.28 -4.62
CA ASN A 166 -18.42 3.70 -3.53
C ASN A 166 -17.43 4.81 -3.93
N LYS A 167 -17.49 5.31 -5.18
CA LYS A 167 -16.55 6.30 -5.73
C LYS A 167 -15.08 5.81 -5.71
N ASP A 168 -14.89 4.52 -5.85
CA ASP A 168 -13.61 3.82 -5.78
C ASP A 168 -12.86 3.72 -7.11
N HIS A 169 -13.46 4.18 -8.21
CA HIS A 169 -12.85 4.22 -9.53
C HIS A 169 -12.62 5.66 -9.99
N LEU A 170 -11.53 5.86 -10.73
CA LEU A 170 -11.13 7.17 -11.25
C LEU A 170 -11.33 7.22 -12.76
N ARG A 171 -11.97 8.29 -13.23
CA ARG A 171 -11.97 8.71 -14.63
C ARG A 171 -11.30 10.07 -14.74
N LEU A 172 -10.31 10.16 -15.62
CA LEU A 172 -9.70 11.42 -15.99
C LEU A 172 -9.99 11.71 -17.46
N THR A 173 -10.38 12.92 -17.77
CA THR A 173 -10.31 13.45 -19.13
C THR A 173 -9.01 14.22 -19.25
N VAL A 174 -8.13 13.78 -20.14
CA VAL A 174 -6.80 14.34 -20.33
C VAL A 174 -6.61 14.90 -21.73
N GLN A 175 -5.76 15.90 -21.90
CA GLN A 175 -5.47 16.54 -23.17
C GLN A 175 -3.96 16.69 -23.41
N THR A 176 -3.55 16.45 -24.65
CA THR A 176 -2.22 16.84 -25.14
C THR A 176 -2.36 17.33 -26.60
N GLY A 177 -1.90 18.57 -26.87
CA GLY A 177 -2.16 19.24 -28.15
C GLY A 177 -3.65 19.34 -28.46
N SER A 178 -4.05 18.82 -29.63
CA SER A 178 -5.46 18.74 -30.07
C SER A 178 -6.17 17.43 -29.66
N TYR A 179 -5.45 16.49 -29.06
CA TYR A 179 -5.98 15.18 -28.70
C TYR A 179 -6.55 15.19 -27.29
N GLU A 180 -7.66 14.49 -27.11
CA GLU A 180 -8.32 14.29 -25.82
C GLU A 180 -8.58 12.79 -25.61
N PHE A 181 -8.27 12.27 -24.41
CA PHE A 181 -8.48 10.89 -24.05
C PHE A 181 -9.22 10.76 -22.73
N ASN A 182 -9.98 9.66 -22.61
CA ASN A 182 -10.56 9.21 -21.35
C ASN A 182 -9.67 8.13 -20.73
N CYS A 183 -9.12 8.40 -19.57
CA CYS A 183 -8.34 7.48 -18.77
C CYS A 183 -9.22 6.89 -17.66
N ILE A 184 -9.23 5.57 -17.54
CA ILE A 184 -9.98 4.84 -16.50
C ILE A 184 -8.99 4.11 -15.61
N ARG A 185 -9.04 4.39 -14.31
CA ARG A 185 -8.26 3.67 -13.30
C ARG A 185 -9.18 3.01 -12.31
N TRP A 186 -9.11 1.70 -12.22
CA TRP A 186 -9.94 0.91 -11.33
C TRP A 186 -9.42 0.90 -9.91
N GLN A 187 -10.31 0.99 -8.90
CA GLN A 187 -10.01 0.86 -7.47
C GLN A 187 -8.98 1.86 -6.89
N GLN A 188 -8.82 3.02 -7.52
CA GLN A 188 -7.93 4.09 -7.07
C GLN A 188 -8.59 5.48 -7.23
N GLY A 189 -9.81 5.62 -6.73
CA GLY A 189 -10.55 6.88 -6.74
C GLY A 189 -9.93 7.97 -5.87
N ASP A 190 -9.14 7.60 -4.88
CA ASP A 190 -8.54 8.45 -3.85
C ASP A 190 -7.22 9.14 -4.27
N LEU A 191 -6.74 8.90 -5.51
CA LEU A 191 -5.53 9.58 -5.98
C LEU A 191 -5.69 11.11 -5.90
N PRO A 192 -4.72 11.84 -5.33
CA PRO A 192 -4.79 13.29 -5.07
C PRO A 192 -4.54 14.16 -6.30
N LEU A 193 -4.90 13.70 -7.48
CA LEU A 193 -4.79 14.41 -8.73
C LEU A 193 -5.90 15.45 -8.87
N VAL A 194 -5.59 16.59 -9.50
CA VAL A 194 -6.55 17.67 -9.76
C VAL A 194 -6.50 18.14 -11.23
N ALA A 195 -7.55 18.84 -11.66
CA ALA A 195 -7.55 19.47 -12.98
C ALA A 195 -6.41 20.49 -13.09
N GLY A 196 -5.66 20.42 -14.17
CA GLY A 196 -4.46 21.23 -14.42
C GLY A 196 -3.15 20.48 -14.22
N ASP A 197 -3.15 19.37 -13.49
CA ASP A 197 -1.94 18.56 -13.31
C ASP A 197 -1.45 17.98 -14.62
N MET A 198 -0.11 17.89 -14.72
CA MET A 198 0.56 17.17 -15.80
C MET A 198 0.89 15.77 -15.33
N ILE A 199 0.53 14.76 -16.14
CA ILE A 199 0.72 13.35 -15.84
C ILE A 199 1.30 12.60 -17.03
N ASP A 200 2.05 11.55 -16.72
CA ASP A 200 2.38 10.46 -17.64
C ASP A 200 1.53 9.25 -17.26
N VAL A 201 1.06 8.51 -18.23
CA VAL A 201 0.23 7.30 -17.98
C VAL A 201 0.81 6.09 -18.67
N ALA A 202 0.85 4.97 -17.94
CA ALA A 202 1.01 3.64 -18.50
C ALA A 202 -0.37 2.99 -18.60
N PHE A 203 -0.70 2.40 -19.76
CA PHE A 203 -2.07 2.00 -20.06
C PHE A 203 -2.19 0.88 -21.09
N HIS A 204 -3.35 0.25 -21.10
CA HIS A 204 -3.85 -0.58 -22.20
C HIS A 204 -4.94 0.17 -22.96
N PRO A 205 -4.86 0.35 -24.29
CA PRO A 205 -5.93 0.97 -25.04
C PRO A 205 -7.10 -0.01 -25.25
N GLN A 206 -8.32 0.49 -25.12
CA GLN A 206 -9.55 -0.28 -25.28
C GLN A 206 -10.58 0.50 -26.08
N ILE A 207 -11.32 -0.19 -26.95
CA ILE A 207 -12.49 0.39 -27.63
C ILE A 207 -13.61 0.52 -26.60
N ASN A 208 -14.19 1.73 -26.52
CA ASN A 208 -15.39 2.03 -25.76
C ASN A 208 -16.53 2.37 -26.73
N GLU A 209 -17.63 1.65 -26.62
CA GLU A 209 -18.86 1.88 -27.38
C GLU A 209 -19.96 2.37 -26.42
N TYR A 210 -20.38 3.60 -26.60
CA TYR A 210 -21.41 4.19 -25.77
C TYR A 210 -22.34 5.10 -26.59
N ASN A 211 -23.65 4.87 -26.51
CA ASN A 211 -24.68 5.63 -27.26
C ASN A 211 -24.43 5.73 -28.77
N GLY A 212 -23.91 4.65 -29.38
CA GLY A 212 -23.59 4.63 -30.82
C GLY A 212 -22.29 5.32 -31.22
N ASN A 213 -21.56 5.91 -30.27
CA ASN A 213 -20.23 6.47 -30.50
C ASN A 213 -19.15 5.47 -30.12
N THR A 214 -18.17 5.28 -30.99
CA THR A 214 -17.00 4.43 -30.76
C THR A 214 -15.78 5.34 -30.53
N SER A 215 -15.05 5.09 -29.45
CA SER A 215 -13.85 5.85 -29.10
C SER A 215 -12.82 4.93 -28.44
N VAL A 216 -11.55 5.36 -28.41
CA VAL A 216 -10.51 4.69 -27.63
C VAL A 216 -10.49 5.30 -26.24
N GLN A 217 -10.52 4.45 -25.22
CA GLN A 217 -10.25 4.79 -23.82
C GLN A 217 -8.96 4.14 -23.35
N LEU A 218 -8.27 4.77 -22.40
CA LEU A 218 -7.03 4.29 -21.83
C LEU A 218 -7.34 3.63 -20.48
N ILE A 219 -7.19 2.31 -20.40
CA ILE A 219 -7.26 1.60 -19.11
C ILE A 219 -5.90 1.72 -18.46
N VAL A 220 -5.85 2.48 -17.39
CA VAL A 220 -4.60 2.93 -16.77
C VAL A 220 -4.11 1.94 -15.75
N ASP A 221 -2.86 1.50 -15.90
CA ASP A 221 -2.15 0.64 -14.97
C ASP A 221 -1.33 1.45 -13.96
N ASP A 222 -0.74 2.57 -14.42
CA ASP A 222 0.00 3.47 -13.53
C ASP A 222 -0.03 4.92 -13.99
N ILE A 223 0.11 5.84 -13.05
CA ILE A 223 0.16 7.29 -13.28
C ILE A 223 1.39 7.85 -12.59
N HIS A 224 2.22 8.54 -13.36
CA HIS A 224 3.31 9.33 -12.83
C HIS A 224 2.94 10.82 -12.86
N SER A 225 3.17 11.51 -11.74
CA SER A 225 2.99 12.97 -11.61
C SER A 225 3.93 13.49 -10.53
N GLU A 226 4.43 14.72 -10.69
CA GLU A 226 5.21 15.38 -9.63
C GLU A 226 4.38 15.53 -8.33
N HIS A 227 3.08 15.79 -8.43
CA HIS A 227 2.15 15.85 -7.29
C HIS A 227 2.10 14.53 -6.51
N LEU A 228 2.14 13.38 -7.19
CA LEU A 228 2.12 12.07 -6.55
C LEU A 228 3.45 11.73 -5.86
N LYS A 229 4.57 12.31 -6.28
CA LYS A 229 5.88 12.10 -5.64
C LYS A 229 5.94 12.72 -4.26
N GLU A 230 5.32 13.87 -4.06
CA GLU A 230 5.31 14.56 -2.77
C GLU A 230 4.48 13.81 -1.72
N GLU A 231 3.41 13.11 -2.14
CA GLU A 231 2.54 12.34 -1.24
C GLU A 231 2.97 10.88 -1.00
N ALA A 232 3.66 10.26 -1.96
CA ALA A 232 4.16 8.88 -1.83
C ALA A 232 5.22 8.71 -0.71
N ALA A 233 5.72 9.81 -0.14
CA ALA A 233 6.64 9.79 1.00
C ALA A 233 5.97 9.35 2.31
N GLU A 234 4.63 9.21 2.38
CA GLU A 234 3.94 8.84 3.63
C GLU A 234 2.86 7.76 3.41
N PRO A 235 3.03 6.55 3.91
CA PRO A 235 2.11 5.43 3.69
C PRO A 235 0.71 5.59 4.33
N PHE A 236 0.41 6.69 5.02
CA PHE A 236 -0.88 6.91 5.70
C PHE A 236 -1.38 8.36 5.71
N GLY A 237 -0.75 9.30 4.99
CA GLY A 237 -1.12 10.72 5.06
C GLY A 237 -0.88 11.36 6.43
N LEU A 238 -0.25 10.66 7.37
CA LEU A 238 0.07 11.12 8.70
C LEU A 238 1.55 11.45 8.80
N LYS A 239 1.88 12.74 8.88
CA LYS A 239 3.24 13.18 9.23
C LYS A 239 3.55 12.78 10.66
N ILE A 240 4.39 11.74 10.82
CA ILE A 240 4.81 11.28 12.14
C ILE A 240 6.13 11.96 12.52
N TYR A 241 6.05 12.92 13.41
CA TYR A 241 7.21 13.56 14.00
C TYR A 241 7.56 12.88 15.32
N ASP A 242 8.61 12.04 15.34
CA ASP A 242 9.10 11.40 16.56
C ASP A 242 10.05 12.32 17.31
N HIS A 243 9.58 12.88 18.40
CA HIS A 243 10.36 13.77 19.26
C HIS A 243 10.75 13.16 20.62
N ARG A 244 10.58 11.84 20.80
CA ARG A 244 10.86 11.17 22.10
C ARG A 244 12.27 11.36 22.65
N LYS A 245 13.23 11.67 21.80
CA LYS A 245 14.62 11.91 22.20
C LYS A 245 14.96 13.38 22.48
N LYS A 246 14.00 14.31 22.29
CA LYS A 246 14.22 15.73 22.53
C LYS A 246 13.84 16.08 23.97
N THR A 247 14.75 16.74 24.67
CA THR A 247 14.49 17.29 25.99
C THR A 247 13.84 18.66 25.88
N ASN A 248 12.94 19.01 26.83
CA ASN A 248 12.29 20.31 26.93
C ASN A 248 11.43 20.73 25.72
N ILE A 249 10.67 19.79 25.16
CA ILE A 249 9.86 20.01 23.96
C ILE A 249 8.52 20.71 24.25
N LEU A 250 7.99 20.63 25.46
CA LEU A 250 6.64 21.12 25.80
C LEU A 250 6.39 22.61 25.47
N PRO A 251 7.31 23.55 25.75
CA PRO A 251 7.11 24.94 25.34
C PRO A 251 6.98 25.10 23.84
N LEU A 252 7.78 24.39 23.03
CA LEU A 252 7.73 24.44 21.57
C LEU A 252 6.42 23.86 21.02
N VAL A 253 5.96 22.74 21.58
CA VAL A 253 4.68 22.13 21.22
C VAL A 253 3.52 23.04 21.59
N ASN A 254 3.56 23.67 22.78
CA ASN A 254 2.54 24.62 23.20
C ASN A 254 2.43 25.83 22.27
N ASP A 255 3.57 26.38 21.83
CA ASP A 255 3.60 27.48 20.88
C ASP A 255 3.10 27.06 19.50
N TYR A 256 3.44 25.86 19.06
CA TYR A 256 2.93 25.30 17.81
C TYR A 256 1.40 25.13 17.84
N VAL A 257 0.88 24.49 18.89
CA VAL A 257 -0.57 24.29 19.07
C VAL A 257 -1.34 25.61 19.16
N LYS A 258 -0.75 26.60 19.84
CA LYS A 258 -1.34 27.94 19.97
C LYS A 258 -1.45 28.69 18.64
N ASN A 259 -0.43 28.56 17.79
CA ASN A 259 -0.31 29.31 16.53
C ASN A 259 -0.83 28.54 15.29
N SER A 260 -1.15 27.26 15.46
CA SER A 260 -1.64 26.42 14.36
C SER A 260 -3.08 26.78 13.98
N LYS A 261 -3.35 26.79 12.68
CA LYS A 261 -4.72 26.88 12.13
C LYS A 261 -5.41 25.51 12.06
N GLN A 262 -4.69 24.43 12.30
CA GLN A 262 -5.19 23.06 12.29
C GLN A 262 -5.95 22.73 13.58
N ASN A 263 -6.97 21.90 13.47
CA ASN A 263 -7.62 21.31 14.63
C ASN A 263 -6.74 20.17 15.17
N ILE A 264 -5.95 20.49 16.21
CA ILE A 264 -5.01 19.56 16.82
C ILE A 264 -5.67 18.93 18.04
N MET A 265 -5.59 17.60 18.14
CA MET A 265 -5.98 16.86 19.34
C MET A 265 -4.78 16.15 19.96
N ILE A 266 -4.81 15.96 21.27
CA ILE A 266 -3.70 15.42 22.06
C ILE A 266 -4.19 14.20 22.82
N PHE A 267 -3.63 13.02 22.51
CA PHE A 267 -3.93 11.81 23.27
C PHE A 267 -3.13 11.80 24.57
N ALA A 268 -3.84 11.82 25.71
CA ALA A 268 -3.27 11.81 27.04
C ALA A 268 -4.24 11.12 28.02
N GLU A 269 -3.97 9.89 28.39
CA GLU A 269 -4.80 9.11 29.33
C GLU A 269 -4.24 9.08 30.74
N SER A 270 -2.91 8.90 30.85
CA SER A 270 -2.31 8.76 32.17
C SER A 270 -2.35 10.04 32.98
N LYS A 271 -2.54 9.89 34.28
CA LYS A 271 -2.50 11.02 35.22
C LYS A 271 -1.16 11.75 35.15
N ALA A 272 -0.05 11.01 35.04
CA ALA A 272 1.30 11.58 34.95
C ALA A 272 1.45 12.50 33.74
N VAL A 273 0.92 12.14 32.57
CA VAL A 273 0.97 13.00 31.39
C VAL A 273 0.01 14.17 31.52
N LYS A 274 -1.19 14.00 32.07
CA LYS A 274 -2.11 15.11 32.33
C LYS A 274 -1.52 16.14 33.29
N ASP A 275 -0.87 15.70 34.35
CA ASP A 275 -0.16 16.58 35.31
C ASP A 275 1.01 17.30 34.62
N LEU A 276 1.72 16.66 33.70
CA LEU A 276 2.79 17.26 32.90
C LEU A 276 2.27 18.35 31.93
N LEU A 277 1.08 18.17 31.38
CA LEU A 277 0.45 19.11 30.44
C LEU A 277 -0.31 20.23 31.15
N ALA A 278 -0.68 20.06 32.40
CA ALA A 278 -1.49 21.00 33.16
C ALA A 278 -0.98 22.45 33.16
N PRO A 279 0.33 22.74 33.22
CA PRO A 279 0.85 24.11 33.12
C PRO A 279 0.60 24.80 31.78
N PHE A 280 0.24 24.01 30.72
CA PHE A 280 0.08 24.48 29.35
C PHE A 280 -1.39 24.43 28.96
N SER A 281 -2.14 25.49 29.20
CA SER A 281 -3.60 25.55 28.95
C SER A 281 -4.00 25.21 27.53
N ASN A 282 -3.18 25.58 26.51
CA ASN A 282 -3.45 25.27 25.12
C ASN A 282 -3.31 23.76 24.81
N LEU A 283 -2.48 23.04 25.56
CA LEU A 283 -2.30 21.60 25.40
C LEU A 283 -3.38 20.83 26.17
N ILE A 284 -3.57 21.13 27.45
CA ILE A 284 -4.51 20.40 28.31
C ILE A 284 -5.96 20.49 27.81
N ASN A 285 -6.38 21.64 27.28
CA ASN A 285 -7.71 21.85 26.73
C ASN A 285 -7.98 21.10 25.41
N LYS A 286 -6.93 20.56 24.77
CA LYS A 286 -7.03 19.76 23.56
C LYS A 286 -6.81 18.27 23.81
N THR A 287 -6.69 17.85 25.08
CA THR A 287 -6.51 16.45 25.42
C THR A 287 -7.80 15.65 25.25
N PHE A 288 -7.65 14.43 24.80
CA PHE A 288 -8.72 13.45 24.71
C PHE A 288 -8.25 12.06 25.17
N THR A 289 -9.19 11.19 25.40
CA THR A 289 -9.00 9.79 25.77
C THR A 289 -9.68 8.89 24.74
N ARG A 290 -9.53 7.57 24.87
CA ARG A 290 -10.22 6.59 24.02
C ARG A 290 -11.74 6.74 23.96
N GLU A 291 -12.34 7.36 24.96
CA GLU A 291 -13.80 7.48 25.11
C GLU A 291 -14.39 8.68 24.37
N ASN A 292 -13.56 9.67 23.99
CA ASN A 292 -14.04 10.94 23.42
C ASN A 292 -13.25 11.39 22.18
N VAL A 293 -12.93 10.47 21.30
CA VAL A 293 -12.24 10.75 20.03
C VAL A 293 -13.14 11.56 19.10
N SER A 294 -12.61 12.62 18.50
CA SER A 294 -13.28 13.40 17.47
C SER A 294 -12.37 13.64 16.27
N LYS A 295 -12.96 14.08 15.13
CA LYS A 295 -12.16 14.39 13.93
C LYS A 295 -11.20 15.55 14.18
N CYS A 296 -9.94 15.37 13.78
CA CYS A 296 -8.90 16.38 13.86
C CYS A 296 -8.01 16.39 12.62
N ASP A 297 -7.30 17.48 12.39
CA ASP A 297 -6.34 17.61 11.28
C ASP A 297 -4.95 17.09 11.67
N ALA A 298 -4.64 17.11 12.96
CA ALA A 298 -3.38 16.60 13.50
C ALA A 298 -3.58 15.97 14.88
N LEU A 299 -2.90 14.86 15.12
CA LEU A 299 -2.96 14.10 16.36
C LEU A 299 -1.58 13.98 16.99
N MET A 300 -1.49 14.38 18.26
CA MET A 300 -0.26 14.29 19.06
C MET A 300 -0.44 13.24 20.15
N PHE A 301 0.51 12.31 20.25
CA PHE A 301 0.55 11.31 21.32
C PHE A 301 1.57 11.70 22.39
N PHE A 302 1.11 11.96 23.59
CA PHE A 302 1.94 12.08 24.78
C PHE A 302 1.93 10.79 25.61
N ASP A 303 0.83 10.05 25.58
CA ASP A 303 0.75 8.66 26.02
C ASP A 303 0.73 7.71 24.83
N TYR A 304 1.20 6.49 25.04
CA TYR A 304 0.91 5.41 24.12
C TYR A 304 -0.34 4.67 24.61
N PRO A 305 -1.33 4.40 23.73
CA PRO A 305 -2.40 3.48 24.06
C PRO A 305 -1.82 2.15 24.53
N ALA A 306 -2.38 1.63 25.63
CA ALA A 306 -1.86 0.43 26.29
C ALA A 306 -1.92 -0.82 25.41
N ASP A 307 -2.77 -0.81 24.40
CA ASP A 307 -2.99 -1.91 23.46
C ASP A 307 -3.18 -1.39 22.03
N LYS A 308 -3.00 -2.31 21.09
CA LYS A 308 -3.07 -2.05 19.67
C LYS A 308 -4.50 -1.70 19.21
N GLU A 309 -5.51 -2.31 19.82
CA GLU A 309 -6.92 -2.10 19.47
C GLU A 309 -7.33 -0.66 19.75
N THR A 310 -6.93 -0.13 20.89
CA THR A 310 -7.14 1.28 21.26
C THR A 310 -6.42 2.23 20.31
N PHE A 311 -5.19 1.90 19.92
CA PHE A 311 -4.44 2.73 18.96
C PHE A 311 -5.09 2.75 17.57
N ASP A 312 -5.53 1.60 17.07
CA ASP A 312 -6.16 1.46 15.75
C ASP A 312 -7.57 2.10 15.72
N ALA A 313 -8.23 2.24 16.88
CA ALA A 313 -9.51 2.96 17.02
C ALA A 313 -9.35 4.49 17.06
N ILE A 314 -8.17 5.00 17.39
CA ILE A 314 -7.87 6.44 17.50
C ILE A 314 -7.36 7.02 16.16
N ILE A 315 -6.72 6.20 15.31
CA ILE A 315 -6.21 6.60 14.01
C ILE A 315 -7.18 6.26 12.89
#